data_fecd8d73391c3dfa4eaaa39211395f60
#
_entry.id   fecd8d73391c3dfa4eaaa39211395f60
#
_cell.length_a   1.000
_cell.length_b   1.000
_cell.length_c   1.000
_cell.angle_alpha   90.00
_cell.angle_beta   90.00
_cell.angle_gamma   90.00
#
_symmetry.space_group_name_H-M   'P 1'
#
loop_
_entity.id
_entity.type
_entity.pdbx_description
1 polymer ?
#
loop_
_entity_poly.entity_id
_entity_poly.type
_entity_poly.pdbx_seq_one_letter_code
_entity_poly.pdbx_strand_id
1 'polypeptide(L)'
;MTEKEKMLAGEVYSAIDPELIEELMATREVLYEYNSLRPSQAQRMKEILKGLLGHVADDDFLINQPFRCDYGKQISIGKRFFANFNFTVLDEAPVTIGDDCFIGPNVSIYTACHSTDPVERNSRREWAEPVSIGNNVWIGGSVTILPGVTIGDNVTIGAGSVVTKDIPSNSIAVGNPCKVIKKNDKGG
;
A
#
# COMPACT_ATOMS: atom_id res chain seq x y z
N MET A 1 18.89 18.65 3.33
CA MET A 1 18.03 17.47 3.08
C MET A 1 18.00 17.18 1.60
N THR A 2 18.25 15.93 1.20
CA THR A 2 18.04 15.45 -0.16
C THR A 2 16.54 15.42 -0.49
N GLU A 3 16.16 15.31 -1.76
CA GLU A 3 14.73 15.18 -2.12
C GLU A 3 14.13 13.89 -1.55
N LYS A 4 14.92 12.82 -1.44
CA LYS A 4 14.51 11.58 -0.77
C LYS A 4 14.29 11.77 0.74
N GLU A 5 15.14 12.48 1.43
CA GLU A 5 14.93 12.81 2.84
C GLU A 5 13.65 13.63 3.06
N LYS A 6 13.35 14.56 2.16
CA LYS A 6 12.09 15.34 2.18
C LYS A 6 10.90 14.44 1.94
N MET A 7 10.94 13.56 0.93
CA MET A 7 9.89 12.57 0.64
C MET A 7 9.56 11.74 1.89
N LEU A 8 10.59 11.16 2.52
CA LEU A 8 10.42 10.33 3.72
C LEU A 8 9.97 11.11 4.96
N ALA A 9 10.24 12.42 5.01
CA ALA A 9 9.76 13.32 6.06
C ALA A 9 8.34 13.85 5.83
N GLY A 10 7.69 13.52 4.70
CA GLY A 10 6.38 14.04 4.33
C GLY A 10 6.40 15.50 3.88
N GLU A 11 7.58 16.03 3.54
CA GLU A 11 7.74 17.37 3.00
C GLU A 11 7.55 17.38 1.48
N VAL A 12 7.37 18.58 0.91
CA VAL A 12 7.27 18.73 -0.55
C VAL A 12 8.62 18.49 -1.18
N TYR A 13 8.70 17.58 -2.12
CA TYR A 13 9.93 17.18 -2.83
C TYR A 13 9.73 17.18 -4.35
N SER A 14 10.84 17.05 -5.09
CA SER A 14 10.83 16.94 -6.56
C SER A 14 10.77 15.47 -6.97
N ALA A 15 9.67 15.04 -7.57
CA ALA A 15 9.49 13.66 -8.07
C ALA A 15 10.44 13.29 -9.24
N ILE A 16 11.09 14.28 -9.84
CA ILE A 16 12.04 14.07 -10.95
C ILE A 16 13.50 14.10 -10.49
N ASP A 17 13.75 13.97 -9.19
CA ASP A 17 15.11 13.86 -8.67
C ASP A 17 15.80 12.61 -9.18
N PRO A 18 17.06 12.68 -9.64
CA PRO A 18 17.76 11.54 -10.22
C PRO A 18 17.89 10.33 -9.27
N GLU A 19 18.11 10.53 -7.96
CA GLU A 19 18.19 9.44 -6.97
C GLU A 19 16.85 8.70 -6.89
N LEU A 20 15.74 9.43 -6.81
CA LEU A 20 14.40 8.85 -6.73
C LEU A 20 14.02 8.10 -8.02
N ILE A 21 14.35 8.66 -9.18
CA ILE A 21 14.11 7.99 -10.46
C ILE A 21 14.92 6.68 -10.58
N GLU A 22 16.19 6.69 -10.17
CA GLU A 22 17.04 5.50 -10.20
C GLU A 22 16.46 4.37 -9.31
N GLU A 23 16.04 4.69 -8.10
CA GLU A 23 15.40 3.73 -7.19
C GLU A 23 14.07 3.20 -7.74
N LEU A 24 13.25 4.08 -8.29
CA LEU A 24 11.98 3.69 -8.93
C LEU A 24 12.22 2.72 -10.10
N MET A 25 13.20 2.98 -10.94
CA MET A 25 13.55 2.11 -12.06
C MET A 25 14.11 0.78 -11.58
N ALA A 26 14.98 0.77 -10.55
CA ALA A 26 15.47 -0.46 -9.95
C ALA A 26 14.34 -1.33 -9.39
N THR A 27 13.37 -0.73 -8.71
CA THR A 27 12.17 -1.42 -8.22
C THR A 27 11.37 -2.04 -9.37
N ARG A 28 11.21 -1.33 -10.49
CA ARG A 28 10.49 -1.84 -11.66
C ARG A 28 11.15 -3.06 -12.27
N GLU A 29 12.48 -3.12 -12.31
CA GLU A 29 13.22 -4.32 -12.77
C GLU A 29 12.96 -5.52 -11.83
N VAL A 30 13.01 -5.31 -10.52
CA VAL A 30 12.69 -6.34 -9.52
C VAL A 30 11.24 -6.84 -9.67
N LEU A 31 10.29 -5.93 -9.86
CA LEU A 31 8.88 -6.27 -10.09
C LEU A 31 8.66 -6.99 -11.42
N TYR A 32 9.42 -6.64 -12.45
CA TYR A 32 9.36 -7.37 -13.72
C TYR A 32 9.80 -8.82 -13.54
N GLU A 33 10.91 -9.07 -12.84
CA GLU A 33 11.33 -10.43 -12.49
C GLU A 33 10.23 -11.14 -11.70
N TYR A 34 9.76 -10.55 -10.59
CA TYR A 34 8.73 -11.12 -9.74
C TYR A 34 7.47 -11.53 -10.54
N ASN A 35 6.93 -10.60 -11.31
CA ASN A 35 5.67 -10.79 -12.04
C ASN A 35 5.79 -11.75 -13.24
N SER A 36 7.01 -12.09 -13.67
CA SER A 36 7.30 -13.03 -14.76
C SER A 36 7.58 -14.45 -14.28
N LEU A 37 7.71 -14.67 -12.98
CA LEU A 37 7.96 -16.00 -12.42
C LEU A 37 6.74 -16.92 -12.57
N ARG A 38 7.02 -18.22 -12.73
CA ARG A 38 5.97 -19.24 -12.75
C ARG A 38 5.47 -19.53 -11.33
N PRO A 39 4.19 -19.90 -11.14
CA PRO A 39 3.67 -20.25 -9.81
C PRO A 39 4.46 -21.37 -9.09
N SER A 40 5.11 -22.26 -9.84
CA SER A 40 6.00 -23.30 -9.28
C SER A 40 7.27 -22.75 -8.64
N GLN A 41 7.61 -21.49 -8.83
CA GLN A 41 8.79 -20.82 -8.28
C GLN A 41 8.48 -20.01 -7.00
N ALA A 42 7.54 -20.51 -6.19
CA ALA A 42 7.02 -19.81 -5.00
C ALA A 42 8.12 -19.38 -4.01
N GLN A 43 9.16 -20.19 -3.84
CA GLN A 43 10.30 -19.85 -2.96
C GLN A 43 11.05 -18.62 -3.48
N ARG A 44 11.35 -18.56 -4.79
CA ARG A 44 12.01 -17.41 -5.41
C ARG A 44 11.15 -16.16 -5.32
N MET A 45 9.83 -16.28 -5.50
CA MET A 45 8.88 -15.18 -5.33
C MET A 45 8.96 -14.58 -3.92
N LYS A 46 8.99 -15.42 -2.88
CA LYS A 46 9.14 -14.96 -1.49
C LYS A 46 10.48 -14.25 -1.25
N GLU A 47 11.58 -14.80 -1.76
CA GLU A 47 12.91 -14.19 -1.63
C GLU A 47 12.95 -12.79 -2.24
N ILE A 48 12.38 -12.62 -3.43
CA ILE A 48 12.30 -11.32 -4.10
C ILE A 48 11.50 -10.33 -3.25
N LEU A 49 10.32 -10.71 -2.77
CA LEU A 49 9.48 -9.82 -1.97
C LEU A 49 10.15 -9.45 -0.63
N LYS A 50 10.84 -10.39 0.03
CA LYS A 50 11.61 -10.09 1.25
C LYS A 50 12.76 -9.13 1.01
N GLY A 51 13.38 -9.18 -0.18
CA GLY A 51 14.43 -8.24 -0.57
C GLY A 51 13.89 -6.86 -0.98
N LEU A 52 12.66 -6.83 -1.52
CA LEU A 52 12.01 -5.62 -2.02
C LEU A 52 11.33 -4.83 -0.89
N LEU A 53 10.50 -5.50 -0.07
CA LEU A 53 9.70 -4.84 0.97
C LEU A 53 10.59 -4.35 2.13
N GLY A 54 10.17 -3.25 2.77
CA GLY A 54 10.88 -2.68 3.91
C GLY A 54 10.86 -3.59 5.14
N HIS A 55 9.73 -4.25 5.39
CA HIS A 55 9.59 -5.22 6.48
C HIS A 55 8.57 -6.31 6.13
N VAL A 56 8.92 -7.55 6.48
CA VAL A 56 8.06 -8.73 6.41
C VAL A 56 8.19 -9.47 7.73
N ALA A 57 7.10 -9.57 8.51
CA ALA A 57 7.15 -10.05 9.89
C ALA A 57 7.45 -11.55 10.03
N ASP A 58 7.00 -12.37 9.09
CA ASP A 58 7.28 -13.81 9.06
C ASP A 58 7.26 -14.38 7.62
N ASP A 59 7.40 -15.70 7.50
CA ASP A 59 7.38 -16.41 6.22
C ASP A 59 5.98 -16.86 5.77
N ASP A 60 4.98 -16.67 6.61
CA ASP A 60 3.59 -17.01 6.29
C ASP A 60 2.87 -15.81 5.66
N PHE A 61 3.31 -15.47 4.45
CA PHE A 61 2.66 -14.45 3.65
C PHE A 61 2.55 -14.89 2.19
N LEU A 62 1.57 -14.32 1.49
CA LEU A 62 1.38 -14.50 0.06
C LEU A 62 0.92 -13.19 -0.58
N ILE A 63 1.60 -12.79 -1.65
CA ILE A 63 1.13 -11.74 -2.56
C ILE A 63 1.01 -12.37 -3.93
N ASN A 64 -0.20 -12.39 -4.51
CA ASN A 64 -0.41 -12.92 -5.85
C ASN A 64 0.06 -11.93 -6.93
N GLN A 65 0.60 -12.48 -8.00
CA GLN A 65 1.00 -11.71 -9.18
C GLN A 65 -0.23 -11.27 -10.01
N PRO A 66 -0.16 -10.10 -10.71
CA PRO A 66 0.90 -9.14 -10.57
C PRO A 66 0.79 -8.31 -9.30
N PHE A 67 1.93 -7.94 -8.72
CA PHE A 67 2.07 -6.95 -7.66
C PHE A 67 2.80 -5.72 -8.20
N ARG A 68 2.45 -4.53 -7.72
CA ARG A 68 3.06 -3.26 -8.14
C ARG A 68 3.30 -2.35 -6.95
N CYS A 69 4.46 -1.73 -6.92
CA CYS A 69 4.78 -0.65 -5.98
C CYS A 69 5.78 0.31 -6.62
N ASP A 70 6.01 1.46 -6.00
CA ASP A 70 6.99 2.42 -6.49
C ASP A 70 8.40 2.14 -5.95
N TYR A 71 8.54 1.99 -4.65
CA TYR A 71 9.85 1.73 -4.02
C TYR A 71 9.92 0.38 -3.30
N GLY A 72 8.81 -0.09 -2.72
CA GLY A 72 8.72 -1.31 -1.90
C GLY A 72 9.31 -1.14 -0.49
N LYS A 73 10.34 -0.32 -0.32
CA LYS A 73 11.05 -0.13 0.94
C LYS A 73 10.24 0.54 2.03
N GLN A 74 9.19 1.28 1.70
CA GLN A 74 8.28 1.91 2.65
C GLN A 74 7.10 1.00 3.02
N ILE A 75 7.00 -0.21 2.44
CA ILE A 75 5.92 -1.16 2.73
C ILE A 75 6.35 -2.10 3.84
N SER A 76 5.55 -2.17 4.90
CA SER A 76 5.70 -3.12 6.00
C SER A 76 4.45 -3.99 6.12
N ILE A 77 4.62 -5.31 6.15
CA ILE A 77 3.53 -6.27 6.31
C ILE A 77 3.72 -7.12 7.56
N GLY A 78 2.62 -7.35 8.27
CA GLY A 78 2.54 -8.20 9.44
C GLY A 78 2.53 -9.69 9.09
N LYS A 79 2.25 -10.52 10.11
CA LYS A 79 2.20 -11.97 10.00
C LYS A 79 0.93 -12.44 9.27
N ARG A 80 1.03 -13.59 8.60
CA ARG A 80 -0.09 -14.26 7.91
C ARG A 80 -0.82 -13.32 6.93
N PHE A 81 -0.05 -12.48 6.25
CA PHE A 81 -0.56 -11.52 5.28
C PHE A 81 -0.93 -12.19 3.96
N PHE A 82 -2.09 -11.87 3.44
CA PHE A 82 -2.53 -12.32 2.11
C PHE A 82 -2.96 -11.15 1.24
N ALA A 83 -2.41 -11.04 0.03
CA ALA A 83 -2.90 -10.14 -1.01
C ALA A 83 -3.21 -10.91 -2.30
N ASN A 84 -4.40 -10.63 -2.84
CA ASN A 84 -4.87 -11.21 -4.09
C ASN A 84 -4.28 -10.46 -5.31
N PHE A 85 -4.72 -10.83 -6.51
CA PHE A 85 -4.18 -10.32 -7.78
C PHE A 85 -4.31 -8.80 -7.93
N ASN A 86 -3.32 -8.19 -8.62
CA ASN A 86 -3.28 -6.76 -8.93
C ASN A 86 -3.27 -5.86 -7.68
N PHE A 87 -2.63 -6.28 -6.61
CA PHE A 87 -2.38 -5.41 -5.47
C PHE A 87 -1.38 -4.33 -5.89
N THR A 88 -1.71 -3.06 -5.65
CA THR A 88 -0.89 -1.90 -6.04
C THR A 88 -0.68 -0.99 -4.84
N VAL A 89 0.56 -0.61 -4.59
CA VAL A 89 0.92 0.32 -3.50
C VAL A 89 1.86 1.38 -4.06
N LEU A 90 1.42 2.65 -4.05
CA LEU A 90 2.29 3.78 -4.33
C LEU A 90 2.86 4.23 -2.98
N ASP A 91 4.11 3.85 -2.72
CA ASP A 91 4.75 3.91 -1.39
C ASP A 91 5.83 5.00 -1.28
N GLU A 92 5.51 6.23 -1.65
CA GLU A 92 6.34 7.40 -1.40
C GLU A 92 6.44 7.74 0.09
N ALA A 93 5.39 7.39 0.86
CA ALA A 93 5.38 7.43 2.33
C ALA A 93 5.14 6.03 2.90
N PRO A 94 5.39 5.80 4.21
CA PRO A 94 5.20 4.50 4.84
C PRO A 94 3.78 3.94 4.67
N VAL A 95 3.70 2.68 4.28
CA VAL A 95 2.48 1.87 4.29
C VAL A 95 2.69 0.71 5.25
N THR A 96 1.97 0.74 6.37
CA THR A 96 2.07 -0.30 7.41
C THR A 96 0.78 -1.11 7.46
N ILE A 97 0.89 -2.43 7.34
CA ILE A 97 -0.24 -3.36 7.39
C ILE A 97 0.03 -4.37 8.51
N GLY A 98 -0.91 -4.52 9.42
CA GLY A 98 -0.80 -5.41 10.58
C GLY A 98 -0.93 -6.90 10.27
N ASP A 99 -1.05 -7.69 11.33
CA ASP A 99 -1.19 -9.15 11.27
C ASP A 99 -2.58 -9.57 10.75
N ASP A 100 -2.68 -10.76 10.16
CA ASP A 100 -3.94 -11.39 9.75
C ASP A 100 -4.78 -10.53 8.79
N CYS A 101 -4.11 -9.82 7.88
CA CYS A 101 -4.79 -8.98 6.90
C CYS A 101 -5.01 -9.70 5.58
N PHE A 102 -6.23 -9.57 5.04
CA PHE A 102 -6.64 -10.13 3.75
C PHE A 102 -6.99 -9.03 2.77
N ILE A 103 -6.25 -8.95 1.68
CA ILE A 103 -6.43 -7.94 0.63
C ILE A 103 -7.04 -8.60 -0.61
N GLY A 104 -8.22 -8.12 -1.02
CA GLY A 104 -8.91 -8.58 -2.22
C GLY A 104 -8.20 -8.19 -3.53
N PRO A 105 -8.68 -8.68 -4.69
CA PRO A 105 -8.07 -8.35 -5.97
C PRO A 105 -8.30 -6.88 -6.34
N ASN A 106 -7.35 -6.30 -7.09
CA ASN A 106 -7.40 -4.92 -7.59
C ASN A 106 -7.50 -3.86 -6.47
N VAL A 107 -6.97 -4.14 -5.30
CA VAL A 107 -6.87 -3.14 -4.23
C VAL A 107 -5.69 -2.23 -4.50
N SER A 108 -5.90 -0.93 -4.28
CA SER A 108 -4.88 0.09 -4.43
C SER A 108 -4.73 0.92 -3.15
N ILE A 109 -3.49 1.14 -2.72
CA ILE A 109 -3.13 2.03 -1.61
C ILE A 109 -2.25 3.12 -2.18
N TYR A 110 -2.62 4.38 -1.97
CA TYR A 110 -1.87 5.53 -2.47
C TYR A 110 -1.38 6.38 -1.30
N THR A 111 -0.11 6.74 -1.32
CA THR A 111 0.47 7.71 -0.39
C THR A 111 0.80 9.03 -1.06
N ALA A 112 1.05 9.02 -2.38
CA ALA A 112 1.41 10.19 -3.16
C ALA A 112 0.26 11.20 -3.27
N CYS A 113 0.60 12.48 -3.14
CA CYS A 113 -0.30 13.62 -3.24
C CYS A 113 0.25 14.65 -4.22
N HIS A 114 -0.63 15.19 -5.06
CA HIS A 114 -0.32 16.29 -5.97
C HIS A 114 -1.18 17.51 -5.65
N SER A 115 -0.63 18.71 -5.90
CA SER A 115 -1.41 19.94 -5.77
C SER A 115 -2.59 19.96 -6.73
N THR A 116 -3.72 20.44 -6.26
CA THR A 116 -4.90 20.73 -7.10
C THR A 116 -4.66 21.96 -7.98
N ASP A 117 -3.73 22.85 -7.60
CA ASP A 117 -3.27 23.93 -8.47
C ASP A 117 -2.45 23.36 -9.64
N PRO A 118 -2.88 23.56 -10.91
CA PRO A 118 -2.18 23.03 -12.06
C PRO A 118 -0.77 23.63 -12.25
N VAL A 119 -0.51 24.84 -11.79
CA VAL A 119 0.82 25.47 -11.89
C VAL A 119 1.81 24.76 -10.97
N GLU A 120 1.42 24.54 -9.72
CA GLU A 120 2.23 23.77 -8.78
C GLU A 120 2.42 22.32 -9.24
N ARG A 121 1.35 21.64 -9.63
CA ARG A 121 1.42 20.24 -10.10
C ARG A 121 2.35 20.09 -11.31
N ASN A 122 2.34 21.02 -12.24
CA ASN A 122 3.18 21.01 -13.43
C ASN A 122 4.68 21.20 -13.10
N SER A 123 5.00 21.71 -11.92
CA SER A 123 6.40 21.82 -11.44
C SER A 123 7.01 20.47 -11.05
N ARG A 124 6.23 19.36 -11.09
CA ARG A 124 6.63 18.02 -10.68
C ARG A 124 7.00 17.91 -9.19
N ARG A 125 6.46 18.80 -8.38
CA ARG A 125 6.56 18.74 -6.93
C ARG A 125 5.34 18.04 -6.37
N GLU A 126 5.57 17.22 -5.37
CA GLU A 126 4.54 16.42 -4.69
C GLU A 126 4.92 16.21 -3.22
N TRP A 127 4.02 15.66 -2.44
CA TRP A 127 4.27 15.19 -1.10
C TRP A 127 3.58 13.84 -0.91
N ALA A 128 3.81 13.18 0.19
CA ALA A 128 3.18 11.91 0.48
C ALA A 128 2.69 11.85 1.93
N GLU A 129 1.60 11.12 2.16
CA GLU A 129 1.01 10.91 3.47
C GLU A 129 0.90 9.41 3.76
N PRO A 130 1.35 8.96 4.95
CA PRO A 130 1.41 7.53 5.27
C PRO A 130 0.03 6.91 5.38
N VAL A 131 -0.06 5.61 5.10
CA VAL A 131 -1.27 4.81 5.30
C VAL A 131 -0.98 3.73 6.33
N SER A 132 -1.88 3.58 7.31
CA SER A 132 -1.78 2.57 8.35
C SER A 132 -3.02 1.67 8.37
N ILE A 133 -2.80 0.36 8.38
CA ILE A 133 -3.86 -0.66 8.47
C ILE A 133 -3.54 -1.55 9.68
N GLY A 134 -4.49 -1.66 10.58
CA GLY A 134 -4.37 -2.47 11.80
C GLY A 134 -4.40 -3.97 11.54
N ASN A 135 -4.65 -4.75 12.58
CA ASN A 135 -4.69 -6.21 12.54
C ASN A 135 -6.11 -6.73 12.22
N ASN A 136 -6.18 -7.96 11.69
CA ASN A 136 -7.45 -8.63 11.37
C ASN A 136 -8.35 -7.79 10.42
N VAL A 137 -7.76 -7.20 9.39
CA VAL A 137 -8.48 -6.35 8.44
C VAL A 137 -8.74 -7.12 7.15
N TRP A 138 -10.00 -7.13 6.71
CA TRP A 138 -10.38 -7.63 5.38
C TRP A 138 -10.76 -6.48 4.47
N ILE A 139 -10.03 -6.33 3.37
CA ILE A 139 -10.28 -5.34 2.33
C ILE A 139 -10.82 -6.06 1.10
N GLY A 140 -12.07 -5.75 0.74
CA GLY A 140 -12.74 -6.31 -0.43
C GLY A 140 -12.08 -5.88 -1.75
N GLY A 141 -12.40 -6.58 -2.83
CA GLY A 141 -11.81 -6.30 -4.15
C GLY A 141 -12.14 -4.89 -4.67
N SER A 142 -11.22 -4.34 -5.47
CA SER A 142 -11.35 -3.01 -6.10
C SER A 142 -11.55 -1.85 -5.11
N VAL A 143 -11.02 -1.99 -3.90
CA VAL A 143 -10.98 -0.90 -2.92
C VAL A 143 -9.79 0.00 -3.21
N THR A 144 -10.00 1.32 -3.07
CA THR A 144 -8.92 2.32 -3.12
C THR A 144 -8.80 2.99 -1.75
N ILE A 145 -7.59 3.04 -1.20
CA ILE A 145 -7.27 3.73 0.06
C ILE A 145 -6.44 4.96 -0.28
N LEU A 146 -6.92 6.13 0.14
CA LEU A 146 -6.28 7.42 -0.16
C LEU A 146 -5.20 7.78 0.86
N PRO A 147 -4.30 8.72 0.51
CA PRO A 147 -3.22 9.16 1.39
C PRO A 147 -3.70 9.61 2.77
N GLY A 148 -2.89 9.37 3.79
CA GLY A 148 -3.13 9.80 5.16
C GLY A 148 -4.14 8.95 5.95
N VAL A 149 -4.74 7.92 5.35
CA VAL A 149 -5.80 7.12 5.98
C VAL A 149 -5.24 6.13 7.00
N THR A 150 -5.89 6.06 8.15
CA THR A 150 -5.71 5.00 9.15
C THR A 150 -6.95 4.11 9.22
N ILE A 151 -6.77 2.80 9.06
CA ILE A 151 -7.79 1.77 9.27
C ILE A 151 -7.43 1.02 10.55
N GLY A 152 -8.34 1.00 11.53
CA GLY A 152 -8.12 0.32 12.80
C GLY A 152 -8.19 -1.21 12.71
N ASP A 153 -8.11 -1.88 13.86
CA ASP A 153 -8.18 -3.34 13.94
C ASP A 153 -9.60 -3.89 13.72
N ASN A 154 -9.70 -5.14 13.29
CA ASN A 154 -10.97 -5.86 13.12
C ASN A 154 -11.95 -5.14 12.19
N VAL A 155 -11.44 -4.57 11.09
CA VAL A 155 -12.24 -3.81 10.12
C VAL A 155 -12.49 -4.64 8.87
N THR A 156 -13.69 -4.52 8.31
CA THR A 156 -14.03 -5.03 6.98
C THR A 156 -14.39 -3.86 6.07
N ILE A 157 -13.70 -3.74 4.94
CA ILE A 157 -14.01 -2.76 3.89
C ILE A 157 -14.70 -3.50 2.73
N GLY A 158 -15.92 -3.11 2.41
CA GLY A 158 -16.67 -3.71 1.30
C GLY A 158 -16.07 -3.40 -0.06
N ALA A 159 -16.21 -4.33 -1.01
CA ALA A 159 -15.66 -4.21 -2.35
C ALA A 159 -16.12 -2.93 -3.08
N GLY A 160 -15.25 -2.35 -3.92
CA GLY A 160 -15.52 -1.13 -4.68
C GLY A 160 -15.55 0.16 -3.86
N SER A 161 -15.14 0.12 -2.59
CA SER A 161 -15.11 1.31 -1.74
C SER A 161 -13.92 2.22 -2.04
N VAL A 162 -14.09 3.52 -1.79
CA VAL A 162 -13.00 4.50 -1.78
C VAL A 162 -12.87 5.07 -0.38
N VAL A 163 -11.80 4.67 0.32
CA VAL A 163 -11.55 5.06 1.70
C VAL A 163 -10.82 6.40 1.71
N THR A 164 -11.55 7.45 2.08
CA THR A 164 -11.09 8.85 2.05
C THR A 164 -10.84 9.44 3.44
N LYS A 165 -11.15 8.68 4.50
CA LYS A 165 -11.02 9.08 5.91
C LYS A 165 -10.76 7.86 6.77
N ASP A 166 -10.25 8.08 7.96
CA ASP A 166 -10.00 7.02 8.94
C ASP A 166 -11.23 6.17 9.24
N ILE A 167 -10.99 4.87 9.39
CA ILE A 167 -12.00 3.90 9.77
C ILE A 167 -11.67 3.36 11.16
N PRO A 168 -12.55 3.57 12.15
CA PRO A 168 -12.30 3.11 13.52
C PRO A 168 -12.33 1.59 13.61
N SER A 169 -11.61 1.04 14.59
CA SER A 169 -11.59 -0.40 14.87
C SER A 169 -13.00 -0.98 15.07
N ASN A 170 -13.13 -2.27 14.83
CA ASN A 170 -14.37 -3.04 14.98
C ASN A 170 -15.52 -2.46 14.11
N SER A 171 -15.23 -2.15 12.85
CA SER A 171 -16.18 -1.53 11.93
C SER A 171 -16.33 -2.32 10.63
N ILE A 172 -17.52 -2.23 10.06
CA ILE A 172 -17.78 -2.58 8.66
C ILE A 172 -18.09 -1.29 7.91
N ALA A 173 -17.30 -1.00 6.88
CA ALA A 173 -17.40 0.22 6.09
C ALA A 173 -17.52 -0.09 4.60
N VAL A 174 -18.31 0.69 3.86
CA VAL A 174 -18.56 0.47 2.43
C VAL A 174 -18.81 1.78 1.70
N GLY A 175 -18.63 1.78 0.39
CA GLY A 175 -19.10 2.80 -0.53
C GLY A 175 -18.04 3.78 -1.02
N ASN A 176 -18.47 4.74 -1.84
CA ASN A 176 -17.67 5.84 -2.36
C ASN A 176 -18.41 7.16 -2.15
N PRO A 177 -17.96 8.03 -1.22
CA PRO A 177 -16.90 7.79 -0.24
C PRO A 177 -17.27 6.71 0.77
N CYS A 178 -16.27 5.95 1.24
CA CYS A 178 -16.44 4.86 2.21
C CYS A 178 -16.93 5.41 3.55
N LYS A 179 -17.95 4.75 4.12
CA LYS A 179 -18.52 5.10 5.43
C LYS A 179 -18.78 3.86 6.26
N VAL A 180 -18.59 3.98 7.56
CA VAL A 180 -18.99 2.94 8.52
C VAL A 180 -20.51 2.77 8.47
N ILE A 181 -20.96 1.53 8.26
CA ILE A 181 -22.39 1.18 8.20
C ILE A 181 -22.86 0.41 9.43
N LYS A 182 -21.95 -0.28 10.10
CA LYS A 182 -22.24 -0.99 11.36
C LYS A 182 -20.96 -1.38 12.10
N LYS A 183 -21.11 -1.77 13.38
CA LYS A 183 -20.03 -2.38 14.14
C LYS A 183 -19.78 -3.81 13.67
N ASN A 184 -18.52 -4.25 13.79
CA ASN A 184 -18.12 -5.63 13.59
C ASN A 184 -18.09 -6.34 14.97
N ASP A 185 -19.27 -6.78 15.43
CA ASP A 185 -19.46 -7.32 16.78
C ASP A 185 -18.89 -8.76 16.95
N LYS A 186 -18.29 -9.33 15.91
CA LYS A 186 -17.73 -10.70 15.92
C LYS A 186 -16.20 -10.75 15.95
N GLY A 187 -15.56 -9.62 16.19
CA GLY A 187 -14.12 -9.52 16.39
C GLY A 187 -13.75 -9.67 17.85
N GLY A 188 -13.97 -10.84 18.41
CA GLY A 188 -13.56 -11.22 19.75
C GLY A 188 -12.95 -12.60 19.72
#